data_45d30978a46bcd4e1f6d436448a818f3
#
_entry.id   45d30978a46bcd4e1f6d436448a818f3
#
_cell.length_a   1.000
_cell.length_b   1.000
_cell.length_c   1.000
_cell.angle_alpha   90.00
_cell.angle_beta   90.00
_cell.angle_gamma   90.00
#
_symmetry.space_group_name_H-M   'P 1'
#
loop_
_entity.id
_entity.type
_entity.pdbx_description
1 polymer ?
#
loop_
_entity_poly.entity_id
_entity_poly.type
_entity_poly.pdbx_seq_one_letter_code
_entity_poly.pdbx_strand_id
1 'polypeptide(L)'
;MSILRNQNFVSDIFNHPLGNFDEVYQLAADMGGALYIFTGEHDADVMHNSAQINLNVAHESVKNKVGRVFYSSSACIYPEHNQLDPDNPNCEESSAYPANPDSEYGWEKLFSERLYLSYERNYGLVTRIARFHNIYGPQGTW
;
A
#
# COMPACT_ATOMS: atom_id res chain seq x y z
N MET A 1 8.58 -2.42 12.27
CA MET A 1 7.90 -3.00 11.09
C MET A 1 8.15 -4.51 10.88
N SER A 2 9.22 -5.09 11.42
CA SER A 2 9.50 -6.54 11.27
C SER A 2 8.36 -7.46 11.71
N ILE A 3 7.59 -7.09 12.72
CA ILE A 3 6.48 -7.89 13.27
C ILE A 3 5.31 -8.08 12.28
N LEU A 4 4.96 -7.08 11.48
CA LEU A 4 3.86 -7.19 10.50
C LEU A 4 4.20 -8.08 9.30
N ARG A 5 5.46 -8.41 9.10
CA ARG A 5 5.91 -9.40 8.10
C ARG A 5 5.70 -10.84 8.57
N ASN A 6 5.54 -11.04 9.88
CA ASN A 6 5.27 -12.36 10.44
C ASN A 6 3.77 -12.63 10.44
N GLN A 7 3.34 -13.59 9.62
CA GLN A 7 1.94 -13.96 9.48
C GLN A 7 1.31 -14.39 10.80
N ASN A 8 2.03 -15.15 11.64
CA ASN A 8 1.50 -15.60 12.92
C ASN A 8 1.23 -14.41 13.85
N PHE A 9 2.13 -13.43 13.87
CA PHE A 9 1.95 -12.23 14.68
C PHE A 9 0.75 -11.40 14.22
N VAL A 10 0.59 -11.23 12.90
CA VAL A 10 -0.59 -10.53 12.36
C VAL A 10 -1.86 -11.32 12.68
N SER A 11 -1.82 -12.64 12.55
CA SER A 11 -2.94 -13.51 12.95
C SER A 11 -3.29 -13.35 14.43
N ASP A 12 -2.30 -13.28 15.31
CA ASP A 12 -2.51 -13.07 16.76
C ASP A 12 -3.18 -11.72 17.05
N ILE A 13 -2.80 -10.65 16.31
CA ILE A 13 -3.46 -9.34 16.43
C ILE A 13 -4.94 -9.45 16.08
N PHE A 14 -5.24 -10.05 14.93
CA PHE A 14 -6.62 -10.16 14.43
C PHE A 14 -7.49 -11.11 15.28
N ASN A 15 -6.90 -12.13 15.88
CA ASN A 15 -7.59 -13.08 16.75
C ASN A 15 -7.55 -12.70 18.23
N HIS A 16 -7.01 -11.53 18.58
CA HIS A 16 -6.99 -11.07 19.98
C HIS A 16 -8.43 -10.96 20.53
N PRO A 17 -8.69 -11.30 21.81
CA PRO A 17 -10.05 -11.23 22.39
C PRO A 17 -10.75 -9.86 22.28
N LEU A 18 -9.98 -8.78 22.10
CA LEU A 18 -10.51 -7.43 21.83
C LEU A 18 -10.59 -7.13 20.33
N GLY A 19 -10.29 -8.10 19.46
CA GLY A 19 -9.95 -7.93 18.06
C GLY A 19 -11.08 -8.18 17.06
N ASN A 20 -12.33 -7.87 17.38
CA ASN A 20 -13.34 -7.74 16.32
C ASN A 20 -13.19 -6.37 15.67
N PHE A 21 -12.34 -6.29 14.66
CA PHE A 21 -12.12 -5.04 13.93
C PHE A 21 -13.19 -4.86 12.85
N ASP A 22 -13.94 -3.77 12.93
CA ASP A 22 -14.86 -3.36 11.87
C ASP A 22 -14.10 -2.79 10.67
N GLU A 23 -12.98 -2.10 10.95
CA GLU A 23 -12.18 -1.41 9.96
C GLU A 23 -10.69 -1.60 10.22
N VAL A 24 -9.92 -1.73 9.13
CA VAL A 24 -8.46 -1.77 9.17
C VAL A 24 -7.90 -0.64 8.30
N TYR A 25 -7.04 0.18 8.86
CA TYR A 25 -6.30 1.22 8.16
C TYR A 25 -4.86 0.73 7.92
N GLN A 26 -4.62 0.18 6.72
CA GLN A 26 -3.32 -0.34 6.36
C GLN A 26 -2.44 0.82 5.85
N LEU A 27 -1.63 1.36 6.75
CA LEU A 27 -0.71 2.47 6.51
C LEU A 27 0.76 2.03 6.59
N ALA A 28 1.00 0.78 6.99
CA ALA A 28 2.35 0.28 7.17
C ALA A 28 2.98 -0.12 5.84
N ALA A 29 4.21 0.33 5.62
CA ALA A 29 5.03 -0.05 4.48
C ALA A 29 6.51 0.00 4.88
N ASP A 30 7.36 -0.68 4.14
CA ASP A 30 8.79 -0.44 4.20
C ASP A 30 9.09 0.72 3.25
N MET A 31 9.36 1.89 3.83
CA MET A 31 9.60 3.11 3.07
C MET A 31 10.49 4.06 3.86
N GLY A 32 11.09 4.99 3.15
CA GLY A 32 11.89 6.06 3.70
C GLY A 32 11.70 7.34 2.90
N GLY A 33 12.63 8.27 2.98
CA GLY A 33 12.67 9.44 2.11
C GLY A 33 13.05 9.09 0.67
N ALA A 34 13.07 10.10 -0.22
CA ALA A 34 13.36 9.91 -1.65
C ALA A 34 14.67 9.14 -1.90
N LEU A 35 15.71 9.40 -1.12
CA LEU A 35 16.98 8.66 -1.24
C LEU A 35 16.84 7.18 -0.95
N TYR A 36 15.95 6.78 -0.07
CA TYR A 36 15.70 5.37 0.23
C TYR A 36 14.95 4.65 -0.90
N ILE A 37 14.04 5.36 -1.56
CA ILE A 37 13.12 4.80 -2.55
C ILE A 37 13.72 4.78 -3.96
N PHE A 38 14.53 5.80 -4.32
CA PHE A 38 14.95 6.03 -5.71
C PHE A 38 16.42 5.71 -6.00
N THR A 39 17.21 5.29 -5.01
CA THR A 39 18.63 4.93 -5.26
C THR A 39 18.83 3.52 -5.82
N GLY A 40 17.83 2.65 -5.72
CA GLY A 40 17.94 1.25 -6.08
C GLY A 40 18.62 0.36 -5.02
N GLU A 41 19.18 0.95 -3.97
CA GLU A 41 19.90 0.20 -2.93
C GLU A 41 18.99 -0.64 -2.03
N HIS A 42 17.71 -0.28 -1.95
CA HIS A 42 16.74 -0.90 -1.05
C HIS A 42 15.54 -1.52 -1.78
N ASP A 43 15.57 -1.62 -3.08
CA ASP A 43 14.44 -2.07 -3.91
C ASP A 43 13.90 -3.43 -3.47
N ALA A 44 14.79 -4.40 -3.28
CA ALA A 44 14.40 -5.74 -2.84
C ALA A 44 13.73 -5.73 -1.46
N ASP A 45 14.22 -4.92 -0.53
CA ASP A 45 13.65 -4.80 0.81
C ASP A 45 12.28 -4.12 0.77
N VAL A 46 12.16 -3.02 0.02
CA VAL A 46 10.90 -2.29 -0.17
C VAL A 46 9.84 -3.19 -0.75
N MET A 47 10.15 -3.89 -1.84
CA MET A 47 9.24 -4.83 -2.51
C MET A 47 8.85 -5.98 -1.58
N HIS A 48 9.84 -6.69 -1.03
CA HIS A 48 9.60 -7.86 -0.19
C HIS A 48 8.81 -7.52 1.07
N ASN A 49 9.27 -6.52 1.80
CA ASN A 49 8.73 -6.21 3.12
C ASN A 49 7.31 -5.64 3.04
N SER A 50 7.06 -4.72 2.11
CA SER A 50 5.75 -4.11 1.93
C SER A 50 4.74 -5.10 1.36
N ALA A 51 5.12 -5.88 0.36
CA ALA A 51 4.26 -6.93 -0.17
C ALA A 51 3.89 -7.95 0.92
N GLN A 52 4.85 -8.39 1.74
CA GLN A 52 4.57 -9.35 2.82
C GLN A 52 3.58 -8.79 3.86
N ILE A 53 3.72 -7.51 4.23
CA ILE A 53 2.77 -6.84 5.13
C ILE A 53 1.36 -6.86 4.51
N ASN A 54 1.23 -6.45 3.26
CA ASN A 54 -0.06 -6.36 2.58
C ASN A 54 -0.71 -7.73 2.36
N LEU A 55 0.08 -8.76 2.03
CA LEU A 55 -0.40 -10.14 1.93
C LEU A 55 -0.98 -10.64 3.26
N ASN A 56 -0.27 -10.42 4.37
CA ASN A 56 -0.73 -10.83 5.69
C ASN A 56 -2.01 -10.10 6.10
N VAL A 57 -2.05 -8.77 5.94
CA VAL A 57 -3.21 -7.96 6.33
C VAL A 57 -4.44 -8.29 5.50
N ALA A 58 -4.30 -8.44 4.18
CA ALA A 58 -5.43 -8.79 3.32
C ALA A 58 -5.99 -10.17 3.68
N HIS A 59 -5.11 -11.16 3.91
CA HIS A 59 -5.51 -12.51 4.29
C HIS A 59 -6.27 -12.53 5.63
N GLU A 60 -5.69 -11.96 6.67
CA GLU A 60 -6.30 -11.96 8.00
C GLU A 60 -7.57 -11.10 8.07
N SER A 61 -7.67 -10.04 7.28
CA SER A 61 -8.89 -9.24 7.18
C SER A 61 -10.08 -10.05 6.67
N VAL A 62 -9.89 -10.86 5.63
CA VAL A 62 -10.95 -11.75 5.12
C VAL A 62 -11.27 -12.85 6.12
N LYS A 63 -10.25 -13.52 6.65
CA LYS A 63 -10.40 -14.61 7.61
C LYS A 63 -11.18 -14.19 8.85
N ASN A 64 -10.96 -12.96 9.33
CA ASN A 64 -11.61 -12.39 10.51
C ASN A 64 -12.83 -11.52 10.18
N LYS A 65 -13.32 -11.55 8.93
CA LYS A 65 -14.54 -10.87 8.49
C LYS A 65 -14.55 -9.37 8.78
N VAL A 66 -13.38 -8.71 8.61
CA VAL A 66 -13.28 -7.26 8.70
C VAL A 66 -14.23 -6.61 7.71
N GLY A 67 -15.00 -5.61 8.18
CA GLY A 67 -16.02 -4.94 7.37
C GLY A 67 -15.43 -4.14 6.21
N ARG A 68 -14.30 -3.46 6.42
CA ARG A 68 -13.57 -2.76 5.36
C ARG A 68 -12.08 -2.60 5.66
N VAL A 69 -11.31 -2.48 4.59
CA VAL A 69 -9.88 -2.10 4.65
C VAL A 69 -9.67 -0.80 3.89
N PHE A 70 -9.00 0.15 4.53
CA PHE A 70 -8.41 1.31 3.86
C PHE A 70 -6.94 1.01 3.58
N TYR A 71 -6.51 1.19 2.33
CA TYR A 71 -5.12 1.02 1.92
C TYR A 71 -4.52 2.34 1.45
N SER A 72 -3.37 2.71 2.02
CA SER A 72 -2.59 3.86 1.58
C SER A 72 -1.69 3.48 0.40
N SER A 73 -2.14 3.80 -0.80
CA SER A 73 -1.33 3.77 -2.01
C SER A 73 -0.56 5.09 -2.18
N SER A 74 0.05 5.31 -3.31
CA SER A 74 0.92 6.44 -3.58
C SER A 74 0.76 6.97 -4.99
N ALA A 75 1.03 8.25 -5.20
CA ALA A 75 1.18 8.82 -6.55
C ALA A 75 2.34 8.19 -7.35
N CYS A 76 3.30 7.55 -6.68
CA CYS A 76 4.38 6.81 -7.35
C CYS A 76 3.89 5.61 -8.20
N ILE A 77 2.60 5.24 -8.13
CA ILE A 77 2.03 4.21 -9.01
C ILE A 77 1.78 4.71 -10.43
N TYR A 78 1.65 6.03 -10.62
CA TYR A 78 1.40 6.58 -11.95
C TYR A 78 2.63 6.45 -12.84
N PRO A 79 2.44 6.23 -14.14
CA PRO A 79 3.54 6.17 -15.10
C PRO A 79 4.43 7.40 -15.00
N GLU A 80 5.74 7.20 -15.08
CA GLU A 80 6.73 8.28 -15.03
C GLU A 80 6.40 9.40 -16.03
N HIS A 81 6.05 9.04 -17.28
CA HIS A 81 5.74 10.01 -18.33
C HIS A 81 4.53 10.91 -18.02
N ASN A 82 3.65 10.52 -17.10
CA ASN A 82 2.53 11.35 -16.66
C ASN A 82 2.96 12.49 -15.72
N GLN A 83 4.17 12.41 -15.18
CA GLN A 83 4.66 13.29 -14.12
C GLN A 83 5.86 14.15 -14.55
N LEU A 84 6.34 13.99 -15.79
CA LEU A 84 7.53 14.70 -16.30
C LEU A 84 7.28 16.19 -16.52
N ASP A 85 6.05 16.60 -16.80
CA ASP A 85 5.69 18.01 -16.93
C ASP A 85 5.08 18.51 -15.62
N PRO A 86 5.82 19.31 -14.82
CA PRO A 86 5.34 19.80 -13.53
C PRO A 86 4.16 20.79 -13.68
N ASP A 87 4.02 21.43 -14.84
CA ASP A 87 2.96 22.39 -15.10
C ASP A 87 1.66 21.72 -15.60
N ASN A 88 1.77 20.47 -16.06
CA ASN A 88 0.64 19.71 -16.57
C ASN A 88 0.75 18.21 -16.24
N PRO A 89 0.82 17.84 -14.94
CA PRO A 89 0.88 16.44 -14.54
C PRO A 89 -0.45 15.74 -14.85
N ASN A 90 -0.39 14.53 -15.40
CA ASN A 90 -1.57 13.70 -15.60
C ASN A 90 -1.62 12.57 -14.57
N CYS A 91 -2.24 12.84 -13.42
CA CYS A 91 -2.43 11.89 -12.33
C CYS A 91 -3.91 11.57 -12.11
N GLU A 92 -4.72 11.57 -13.16
CA GLU A 92 -6.08 11.04 -13.09
C GLU A 92 -6.05 9.55 -12.73
N GLU A 93 -7.02 9.08 -11.96
CA GLU A 93 -7.05 7.68 -11.50
C GLU A 93 -6.99 6.67 -12.65
N SER A 94 -7.64 7.00 -13.77
CA SER A 94 -7.65 6.18 -15.00
C SER A 94 -6.28 6.09 -15.68
N SER A 95 -5.38 7.06 -15.46
CA SER A 95 -4.07 7.15 -16.13
C SER A 95 -3.00 6.23 -15.53
N ALA A 96 -3.33 5.48 -14.48
CA ALA A 96 -2.42 4.50 -13.90
C ALA A 96 -2.05 3.35 -14.85
N TYR A 97 -2.78 3.21 -15.94
CA TYR A 97 -2.54 2.18 -16.95
C TYR A 97 -2.48 2.77 -18.37
N PRO A 98 -1.57 2.25 -19.23
CA PRO A 98 -0.62 1.17 -18.98
C PRO A 98 0.40 1.51 -17.90
N ALA A 99 0.68 0.54 -17.00
CA ALA A 99 1.53 0.77 -15.84
C ALA A 99 3.00 0.97 -16.23
N ASN A 100 3.63 1.99 -15.68
CA ASN A 100 5.07 2.27 -15.79
C ASN A 100 5.56 3.13 -14.62
N PRO A 101 5.39 2.68 -13.35
CA PRO A 101 5.99 3.35 -12.21
C PRO A 101 7.50 3.53 -12.36
N ASP A 102 8.02 4.61 -11.80
CA ASP A 102 9.44 5.01 -11.88
C ASP A 102 10.34 4.32 -10.82
N SER A 103 9.75 3.55 -9.93
CA SER A 103 10.45 2.93 -8.80
C SER A 103 9.81 1.61 -8.39
N GLU A 104 10.59 0.75 -7.76
CA GLU A 104 10.10 -0.51 -7.19
C GLU A 104 9.08 -0.26 -6.07
N TYR A 105 9.18 0.86 -5.36
CA TYR A 105 8.15 1.30 -4.44
C TYR A 105 6.80 1.54 -5.14
N GLY A 106 6.82 2.22 -6.28
CA GLY A 106 5.61 2.44 -7.09
C GLY A 106 5.02 1.12 -7.60
N TRP A 107 5.85 0.20 -8.07
CA TRP A 107 5.43 -1.13 -8.50
C TRP A 107 4.82 -1.95 -7.36
N GLU A 108 5.41 -1.93 -6.15
CA GLU A 108 4.84 -2.61 -4.98
C GLU A 108 3.49 -2.02 -4.60
N LYS A 109 3.37 -0.69 -4.56
CA LYS A 109 2.11 -0.02 -4.27
C LYS A 109 1.02 -0.41 -5.27
N LEU A 110 1.32 -0.44 -6.56
CA LEU A 110 0.39 -0.84 -7.60
C LEU A 110 0.03 -2.33 -7.50
N PHE A 111 1.00 -3.20 -7.23
CA PHE A 111 0.75 -4.61 -6.93
C PHE A 111 -0.24 -4.76 -5.77
N SER A 112 -0.03 -4.04 -4.69
CA SER A 112 -0.88 -4.10 -3.51
C SER A 112 -2.30 -3.55 -3.75
N GLU A 113 -2.47 -2.51 -4.59
CA GLU A 113 -3.80 -2.12 -5.08
C GLU A 113 -4.51 -3.30 -5.77
N ARG A 114 -3.80 -3.98 -6.69
CA ARG A 114 -4.33 -5.15 -7.40
C ARG A 114 -4.67 -6.31 -6.45
N LEU A 115 -3.83 -6.52 -5.44
CA LEU A 115 -4.05 -7.52 -4.39
C LEU A 115 -5.38 -7.24 -3.66
N TYR A 116 -5.56 -6.06 -3.08
CA TYR A 116 -6.77 -5.69 -2.35
C TYR A 116 -8.03 -5.75 -3.23
N LEU A 117 -7.96 -5.24 -4.45
CA LEU A 117 -9.08 -5.35 -5.41
C LEU A 117 -9.40 -6.81 -5.79
N SER A 118 -8.42 -7.70 -5.78
CA SER A 118 -8.65 -9.13 -6.00
C SER A 118 -9.36 -9.76 -4.80
N TYR A 119 -8.99 -9.39 -3.58
CA TYR A 119 -9.67 -9.82 -2.37
C TYR A 119 -11.12 -9.29 -2.30
N GLU A 120 -11.36 -8.07 -2.78
CA GLU A 120 -12.72 -7.53 -2.90
C GLU A 120 -13.56 -8.38 -3.86
N ARG A 121 -13.03 -8.66 -5.07
CA ARG A 121 -13.76 -9.46 -6.07
C ARG A 121 -14.02 -10.90 -5.64
N ASN A 122 -13.05 -11.53 -4.99
CA ASN A 122 -13.10 -12.97 -4.71
C ASN A 122 -13.71 -13.29 -3.35
N TYR A 123 -13.57 -12.41 -2.38
CA TYR A 123 -13.97 -12.65 -0.99
C TYR A 123 -14.92 -11.61 -0.43
N GLY A 124 -15.26 -10.56 -1.20
CA GLY A 124 -16.16 -9.50 -0.77
C GLY A 124 -15.57 -8.54 0.27
N LEU A 125 -14.23 -8.50 0.42
CA LEU A 125 -13.56 -7.55 1.30
C LEU A 125 -13.77 -6.13 0.77
N VAL A 126 -14.53 -5.30 1.48
CA VAL A 126 -14.72 -3.91 1.06
C VAL A 126 -13.41 -3.15 1.19
N THR A 127 -12.88 -2.68 0.06
CA THR A 127 -11.62 -1.92 0.03
C THR A 127 -11.83 -0.46 -0.32
N ARG A 128 -11.01 0.39 0.28
CA ARG A 128 -10.88 1.81 -0.07
C ARG A 128 -9.40 2.10 -0.25
N ILE A 129 -9.04 2.54 -1.45
CA ILE A 129 -7.65 2.80 -1.82
C ILE A 129 -7.50 4.31 -2.04
N ALA A 130 -6.54 4.92 -1.38
CA ALA A 130 -6.18 6.31 -1.61
C ALA A 130 -4.74 6.41 -2.13
N ARG A 131 -4.56 7.03 -3.27
CA ARG A 131 -3.25 7.32 -3.86
C ARG A 131 -2.78 8.65 -3.31
N PHE A 132 -1.97 8.59 -2.27
CA PHE A 132 -1.46 9.79 -1.64
C PHE A 132 -0.37 10.44 -2.52
N HIS A 133 -0.54 11.71 -2.78
CA HIS A 133 0.52 12.61 -3.20
C HIS A 133 1.33 13.06 -1.97
N ASN A 134 2.08 14.14 -2.07
CA ASN A 134 2.82 14.67 -0.93
C ASN A 134 1.84 15.19 0.14
N ILE A 135 1.78 14.47 1.26
CA ILE A 135 0.94 14.83 2.40
C ILE A 135 1.78 15.68 3.35
N TYR A 136 1.26 16.83 3.71
CA TYR A 136 1.91 17.77 4.62
C TYR A 136 0.96 18.22 5.73
N GLY A 137 1.53 18.70 6.83
CA GLY A 137 0.75 19.18 7.97
C GLY A 137 1.65 19.67 9.10
N PRO A 138 1.08 20.23 10.18
CA PRO A 138 1.83 20.89 11.25
C PRO A 138 2.83 19.99 11.99
N GLN A 139 2.73 18.69 11.90
CA GLN A 139 3.63 17.71 12.51
C GLN A 139 4.25 16.76 11.48
N GLY A 140 4.15 17.11 10.20
CA GLY A 140 4.76 16.36 9.13
C GLY A 140 6.28 16.57 9.06
N THR A 141 6.96 15.59 8.47
CA THR A 141 8.37 15.73 8.08
C THR A 141 8.44 16.43 6.73
N TRP A 142 9.34 17.40 6.61
CA TRP A 142 9.59 18.19 5.40
C TRP A 142 10.85 17.69 4.73
#